data_f6075f3503035a6fc993a7150ca75227
#
_entry.id   f6075f3503035a6fc993a7150ca75227
#
_cell.length_a   1.000
_cell.length_b   1.000
_cell.length_c   1.000
_cell.angle_alpha   90.00
_cell.angle_beta   90.00
_cell.angle_gamma   90.00
#
_symmetry.space_group_name_H-M   'P 1'
#
loop_
_entity.id
_entity.type
_entity.pdbx_description
1 polymer ?
#
loop_
_entity_poly.entity_id
_entity_poly.type
_entity_poly.pdbx_seq_one_letter_code
_entity_poly.pdbx_strand_id
1 'polypeptide(L)'
;MSFSTISVIGLGYIGLPTAAAFASRQKRVVGVDINQHAVETINRGEIHIVEPDLASVVKTAVEQGYLCATTEPVAADAYLIARTHPVQRSA
;
A
#
# COMPACT_ATOMS: atom_id res chain seq x y z
N MET A 1 3.50 22.06 3.46
CA MET A 1 3.60 21.65 3.70
C MET A 1 3.76 20.66 3.60
N SER A 2 3.88 20.09 3.63
CA SER A 2 4.04 19.32 3.38
C SER A 2 4.17 18.22 3.83
N PHE A 3 4.27 17.22 3.77
CA PHE A 3 4.38 16.27 4.12
C PHE A 3 4.10 15.48 3.87
N SER A 4 4.38 14.88 3.63
CA SER A 4 3.71 14.12 4.00
C SER A 4 3.92 12.81 3.49
N THR A 5 4.50 11.96 4.27
CA THR A 5 4.61 10.55 3.99
C THR A 5 3.52 9.83 4.76
N ILE A 6 2.81 8.97 4.08
CA ILE A 6 1.77 8.16 4.68
C ILE A 6 2.24 6.71 4.65
N SER A 7 2.17 6.04 5.78
CA SER A 7 2.48 4.62 5.86
C SER A 7 1.16 3.85 5.94
N VAL A 8 0.96 2.92 5.01
CA VAL A 8 -0.22 2.08 5.02
C VAL A 8 0.23 0.68 5.40
N ILE A 9 -0.23 0.20 6.55
CA ILE A 9 0.18 -1.07 7.09
C ILE A 9 -0.86 -2.12 6.78
N GLY A 10 -0.46 -3.15 6.05
CA GLY A 10 -1.37 -4.17 5.55
C GLY A 10 -1.75 -3.87 4.11
N LEU A 11 -1.24 -4.65 3.17
CA LEU A 11 -1.43 -4.36 1.76
C LEU A 11 -2.29 -5.43 1.08
N GLY A 12 -3.41 -5.74 1.69
CA GLY A 12 -4.36 -6.66 1.11
C GLY A 12 -5.47 -5.91 0.39
N TYR A 13 -6.68 -6.49 0.43
CA TYR A 13 -7.80 -5.96 -0.34
C TYR A 13 -8.29 -4.59 0.13
N ILE A 14 -7.92 -4.18 1.33
CA ILE A 14 -8.28 -2.85 1.81
C ILE A 14 -7.08 -1.93 1.74
N GLY A 15 -5.92 -2.39 2.22
CA GLY A 15 -4.75 -1.53 2.32
C GLY A 15 -4.17 -1.12 0.99
N LEU A 16 -4.04 -2.05 0.05
CA LEU A 16 -3.43 -1.70 -1.22
C LEU A 16 -4.28 -0.71 -2.02
N PRO A 17 -5.60 -0.90 -2.15
CA PRO A 17 -6.39 0.12 -2.82
C PRO A 17 -6.33 1.48 -2.12
N THR A 18 -6.28 1.49 -0.79
CA THR A 18 -6.15 2.73 -0.05
C THR A 18 -4.82 3.41 -0.34
N ALA A 19 -3.73 2.63 -0.32
CA ALA A 19 -2.42 3.18 -0.61
C ALA A 19 -2.38 3.75 -2.03
N ALA A 20 -2.96 3.02 -2.98
CA ALA A 20 -2.99 3.47 -4.36
C ALA A 20 -3.80 4.75 -4.51
N ALA A 21 -4.90 4.87 -3.77
CA ALA A 21 -5.74 6.07 -3.84
C ALA A 21 -4.97 7.31 -3.37
N PHE A 22 -4.24 7.19 -2.25
CA PHE A 22 -3.43 8.31 -1.79
C PHE A 22 -2.31 8.64 -2.78
N ALA A 23 -1.65 7.60 -3.30
CA ALA A 23 -0.56 7.82 -4.22
C ALA A 23 -1.05 8.45 -5.52
N SER A 24 -2.27 8.12 -5.94
CA SER A 24 -2.82 8.71 -7.16
C SER A 24 -3.09 10.20 -6.99
N ARG A 25 -3.14 10.67 -5.74
CA ARG A 25 -3.27 12.08 -5.47
C ARG A 25 -1.93 12.70 -5.18
N GLN A 26 -0.87 12.03 -5.57
CA GLN A 26 0.49 12.52 -5.46
C GLN A 26 0.95 12.66 -4.01
N LYS A 27 0.37 11.85 -3.13
CA LYS A 27 0.89 11.72 -1.78
C LYS A 27 1.96 10.65 -1.78
N ARG A 28 2.97 10.85 -0.98
CA ARG A 28 4.04 9.87 -0.88
C ARG A 28 3.59 8.77 0.09
N VAL A 29 3.53 7.55 -0.40
CA VAL A 29 2.99 6.43 0.36
C VAL A 29 4.01 5.31 0.44
N VAL A 30 4.20 4.79 1.66
CA VAL A 30 5.00 3.59 1.87
C VAL A 30 4.06 2.52 2.40
N GLY A 31 3.90 1.46 1.65
CA GLY A 31 3.10 0.32 2.09
C GLY A 31 3.97 -0.63 2.90
N VAL A 32 3.43 -1.15 3.98
CA VAL A 32 4.15 -2.06 4.84
C VAL A 32 3.38 -3.36 4.96
N ASP A 33 4.02 -4.48 4.68
CA ASP A 33 3.38 -5.77 4.81
C ASP A 33 4.45 -6.81 5.12
N ILE A 34 4.13 -7.76 5.99
CA ILE A 34 5.09 -8.80 6.34
C ILE A 34 5.29 -9.79 5.20
N ASN A 35 4.40 -9.80 4.22
CA ASN A 35 4.48 -10.71 3.10
C ASN A 35 5.47 -10.18 2.07
N GLN A 36 6.65 -10.76 2.03
CA GLN A 36 7.69 -10.29 1.13
C GLN A 36 7.29 -10.40 -0.34
N HIS A 37 6.56 -11.44 -0.70
CA HIS A 37 6.11 -11.60 -2.07
C HIS A 37 5.22 -10.43 -2.49
N ALA A 38 4.30 -10.02 -1.61
CA ALA A 38 3.43 -8.89 -1.91
C ALA A 38 4.24 -7.62 -2.08
N VAL A 39 5.22 -7.41 -1.19
CA VAL A 39 6.06 -6.23 -1.25
C VAL A 39 6.82 -6.17 -2.57
N GLU A 40 7.41 -7.28 -2.97
CA GLU A 40 8.18 -7.32 -4.22
C GLU A 40 7.28 -7.10 -5.42
N THR A 41 6.09 -7.67 -5.38
CA THR A 41 5.14 -7.52 -6.47
C THR A 41 4.76 -6.05 -6.65
N ILE A 42 4.45 -5.38 -5.55
CA ILE A 42 4.06 -3.98 -5.62
C ILE A 42 5.21 -3.11 -6.12
N ASN A 43 6.42 -3.41 -5.67
CA ASN A 43 7.58 -2.60 -6.09
C ASN A 43 7.90 -2.77 -7.57
N ARG A 44 7.41 -3.84 -8.19
CA ARG A 44 7.52 -3.98 -9.64
C ARG A 44 6.39 -3.27 -10.38
N GLY A 45 5.51 -2.60 -9.66
CA GLY A 45 4.36 -1.96 -10.28
C GLY A 45 3.23 -2.91 -10.60
N GLU A 46 3.17 -4.03 -9.88
CA GLU A 46 2.14 -5.05 -10.10
C GLU A 46 1.32 -5.23 -8.84
N ILE A 47 0.24 -5.95 -8.95
CA ILE A 47 -0.59 -6.21 -7.79
C ILE A 47 -0.67 -7.70 -7.53
N HIS A 48 -0.84 -8.05 -6.26
CA HIS A 48 -0.93 -9.44 -5.82
C HIS A 48 -2.36 -9.84 -5.47
N ILE A 49 -3.30 -8.94 -5.69
CA ILE A 49 -4.72 -9.21 -5.45
C ILE A 49 -5.47 -8.94 -6.74
N VAL A 50 -6.69 -9.43 -6.82
CA VAL A 50 -7.51 -9.23 -8.01
C VAL A 50 -8.47 -8.10 -7.74
N GLU A 51 -8.26 -6.98 -8.44
CA GLU A 51 -9.06 -5.79 -8.23
C GLU A 51 -9.08 -5.00 -9.54
N PRO A 52 -10.25 -4.76 -10.12
CA PRO A 52 -10.32 -4.05 -11.40
C PRO A 52 -9.67 -2.68 -11.31
N ASP A 53 -8.95 -2.33 -12.35
CA ASP A 53 -8.31 -1.01 -12.49
C ASP A 53 -7.23 -0.70 -11.49
N LEU A 54 -7.02 -1.54 -10.48
CA LEU A 54 -6.01 -1.25 -9.49
C LEU A 54 -4.61 -1.39 -10.06
N ALA A 55 -4.41 -2.35 -10.94
CA ALA A 55 -3.07 -2.61 -11.48
C ALA A 55 -2.48 -1.39 -12.15
N SER A 56 -3.28 -0.68 -12.95
CA SER A 56 -2.76 0.50 -13.64
C SER A 56 -2.46 1.64 -12.69
N VAL A 57 -3.26 1.80 -11.64
CA VAL A 57 -3.03 2.84 -10.66
C VAL A 57 -1.74 2.57 -9.89
N VAL A 58 -1.55 1.33 -9.47
CA VAL A 58 -0.34 0.94 -8.75
C VAL A 58 0.89 1.12 -9.63
N LYS A 59 0.81 0.66 -10.88
CA LYS A 59 1.94 0.78 -11.79
C LYS A 59 2.34 2.24 -11.96
N THR A 60 1.39 3.11 -12.21
CA THR A 60 1.67 4.51 -12.40
C THR A 60 2.27 5.13 -11.13
N ALA A 61 1.69 4.81 -9.98
CA ALA A 61 2.17 5.39 -8.73
C ALA A 61 3.60 4.95 -8.41
N VAL A 62 3.92 3.69 -8.66
CA VAL A 62 5.27 3.19 -8.43
C VAL A 62 6.25 3.83 -9.39
N GLU A 63 5.87 3.91 -10.67
CA GLU A 63 6.75 4.50 -11.66
C GLU A 63 7.02 5.97 -11.40
N GLN A 64 6.06 6.67 -10.84
CA GLN A 64 6.22 8.09 -10.55
C GLN A 64 6.86 8.33 -9.20
N GLY A 65 7.13 7.28 -8.43
CA GLY A 65 7.81 7.42 -7.15
C GLY A 65 6.91 7.78 -5.98
N TYR A 66 5.60 7.70 -6.15
CA TYR A 66 4.69 8.02 -5.07
C TYR A 66 4.32 6.82 -4.21
N LEU A 67 4.57 5.61 -4.68
CA LEU A 67 4.25 4.40 -3.93
C LEU A 67 5.43 3.47 -3.92
N CYS A 68 5.77 2.96 -2.75
CA CYS A 68 6.71 1.86 -2.63
C CYS A 68 6.25 0.98 -1.46
N ALA A 69 6.83 -0.18 -1.35
CA ALA A 69 6.46 -1.13 -0.31
C ALA A 69 7.69 -1.69 0.37
N THR A 70 7.52 -2.07 1.63
CA THR A 70 8.60 -2.63 2.42
C THR A 70 8.03 -3.62 3.43
N THR A 71 8.87 -4.54 3.91
CA THR A 71 8.45 -5.45 4.96
C THR A 71 8.71 -4.89 6.35
N GLU A 72 9.35 -3.74 6.46
CA GLU A 72 9.72 -3.19 7.75
C GLU A 72 9.03 -1.86 8.00
N PRO A 73 8.65 -1.58 9.25
CA PRO A 73 8.01 -0.32 9.56
C PRO A 73 8.92 0.86 9.25
N VAL A 74 8.33 1.94 8.81
CA VAL A 74 9.08 3.16 8.53
C VAL A 74 8.41 4.32 9.23
N ALA A 75 9.18 5.35 9.51
CA ALA A 75 8.64 6.57 10.08
C ALA A 75 7.84 7.31 9.01
N ALA A 76 6.72 7.85 9.39
CA ALA A 76 5.86 8.58 8.47
C ALA A 76 5.10 9.64 9.25
N ASP A 77 4.48 10.55 8.51
CA ASP A 77 3.68 11.60 9.13
C ASP A 77 2.31 11.11 9.54
N ALA A 78 1.82 10.08 8.87
CA ALA A 78 0.53 9.49 9.20
C ALA A 78 0.61 7.98 8.97
N TYR A 79 -0.13 7.24 9.76
CA TYR A 79 -0.18 5.79 9.65
C TYR A 79 -1.61 5.35 9.49
N LEU A 80 -1.85 4.49 8.50
CA LEU A 80 -3.14 3.85 8.32
C LEU A 80 -2.94 2.35 8.47
N ILE A 81 -3.69 1.74 9.36
CA ILE A 81 -3.60 0.31 9.59
C ILE A 81 -4.81 -0.34 8.96
N ALA A 82 -4.58 -1.14 7.94
CA ALA A 82 -5.65 -1.81 7.23
C ALA A 82 -5.70 -3.28 7.64
N ARG A 83 -6.84 -3.66 8.27
CA ARG A 83 -7.00 -5.02 8.67
C ARG A 83 -7.75 -5.70 7.66
N THR A 84 -7.12 -6.58 6.98
CA THR A 84 -7.81 -7.28 5.96
C THR A 84 -8.50 -8.48 6.42
N HIS A 85 -8.49 -8.89 7.73
CA HIS A 85 -9.00 -10.05 8.09
C HIS A 85 -9.86 -9.97 9.16
N PRO A 86 -10.77 -10.39 9.03
CA PRO A 86 -11.76 -10.24 9.93
C PRO A 86 -11.57 -11.04 11.12
N VAL A 87 -11.77 -11.15 11.63
CA VAL A 87 -11.65 -11.85 12.48
C VAL A 87 -12.11 -12.85 12.85
N GLN A 88 -12.23 -13.21 12.98
CA GLN A 88 -12.59 -13.99 13.28
C GLN A 88 -12.85 -14.35 14.28
N ARG A 89 -13.34 -14.55 14.77
CA ARG A 89 -13.65 -14.84 15.64
C ARG A 89 -13.76 -15.58 16.14
N SER A 90 -13.82 -15.81 16.62
CA SER A 90 -13.98 -16.42 17.11
C SER A 90 -14.43 -16.84 17.68
N ALA A 91 -14.59 -17.10 18.05
CA ALA A 91 -15.09 -17.42 18.51
C ALA A 91 -15.33 -17.47 18.98
#